data_849693e2e9f41fe97eb0244b1da49574
#
_entry.id   849693e2e9f41fe97eb0244b1da49574
#
_cell.length_a   1.000
_cell.length_b   1.000
_cell.length_c   1.000
_cell.angle_alpha   90.00
_cell.angle_beta   90.00
_cell.angle_gamma   90.00
#
_symmetry.space_group_name_H-M   'P 1'
#
loop_
_entity.id
_entity.type
_entity.pdbx_description
1 polymer ?
#
loop_
_entity_poly.entity_id
_entity_poly.type
_entity_poly.pdbx_seq_one_letter_code
_entity_poly.pdbx_strand_id
1 'polypeptide(L)'
;MITFSTEEKDGYILLQEDRDYGLDTLLDLDGEIFPMENGYWTKFEARKVVPNEHIPHGIKYSLTLHNSRNKRILGYDNAHGIKRKGNKYTANRVVWDHKHKQNTIKPYEFNSAGQLLEDFWNDVNRIIDANNR
;
A
#
# COMPACT_ATOMS: atom_id res chain seq x y z
N MET A 1 -14.83 1.32 24.32
CA MET A 1 -14.42 1.79 24.19
C MET A 1 -14.09 2.17 24.06
N ILE A 2 -14.45 2.57 23.82
CA ILE A 2 -14.10 3.14 23.59
C ILE A 2 -14.07 3.67 23.61
N THR A 3 -14.39 4.11 23.40
CA THR A 3 -14.20 4.79 23.30
C THR A 3 -14.23 5.33 23.28
N PHE A 4 -14.57 5.74 23.18
CA PHE A 4 -14.43 6.60 23.04
C PHE A 4 -14.52 7.38 23.26
N SER A 5 -14.68 7.79 23.31
CA SER A 5 -14.75 8.62 23.43
C SER A 5 -15.21 8.91 23.39
N THR A 6 -15.68 9.10 23.52
CA THR A 6 -15.97 9.59 23.40
C THR A 6 -16.53 9.82 23.43
N GLU A 7 -16.95 10.18 23.56
CA GLU A 7 -17.37 10.54 23.39
C GLU A 7 -17.63 11.22 23.27
N GLU A 8 -17.82 11.72 23.33
CA GLU A 8 -18.16 12.27 23.12
C GLU A 8 -17.91 12.77 22.66
N LYS A 9 -17.97 13.34 22.33
CA LYS A 9 -17.71 13.72 21.52
C LYS A 9 -17.52 13.09 20.57
N ASP A 10 -17.95 13.48 19.54
CA ASP A 10 -18.09 12.11 19.41
C ASP A 10 -18.00 11.72 17.94
N GLY A 11 -18.74 12.35 17.02
CA GLY A 11 -18.60 12.15 15.60
C GLY A 11 -17.23 12.53 15.06
N TYR A 12 -16.65 13.53 15.66
CA TYR A 12 -15.30 13.96 15.30
C TYR A 12 -14.27 12.84 15.52
N ILE A 13 -14.39 12.12 16.63
CA ILE A 13 -13.47 11.03 16.94
C ILE A 13 -13.62 9.92 15.92
N LEU A 14 -14.85 9.60 15.54
CA LEU A 14 -15.09 8.57 14.54
C LEU A 14 -14.49 8.93 13.19
N LEU A 15 -14.57 10.19 12.78
CA LEU A 15 -13.97 10.62 11.53
C LEU A 15 -12.46 10.45 11.53
N GLN A 16 -11.81 10.71 12.65
CA GLN A 16 -10.37 10.49 12.75
C GLN A 16 -10.02 9.02 12.68
N GLU A 17 -10.80 8.17 13.32
CA GLU A 17 -10.59 6.73 13.24
C GLU A 17 -10.72 6.23 11.81
N ASP A 18 -11.70 6.74 11.07
CA ASP A 18 -11.88 6.36 9.67
C ASP A 18 -10.69 6.74 8.82
N ARG A 19 -10.10 7.91 9.05
CA ARG A 19 -8.93 8.34 8.28
C ARG A 19 -7.71 7.46 8.55
N ASP A 20 -7.60 6.98 9.79
CA ASP A 20 -6.46 6.16 10.21
C ASP A 20 -6.77 4.67 10.05
N TYR A 21 -7.87 4.34 9.39
CA TYR A 21 -8.28 2.96 9.21
C TYR A 21 -7.13 2.13 8.66
N GLY A 22 -6.81 1.06 9.38
CA GLY A 22 -5.78 0.11 8.96
C GLY A 22 -4.35 0.55 9.20
N LEU A 23 -4.11 1.77 9.70
CA LEU A 23 -2.75 2.27 9.87
C LEU A 23 -1.96 1.43 10.87
N ASP A 24 -2.54 1.16 12.03
CA ASP A 24 -1.85 0.35 13.04
C ASP A 24 -1.55 -1.05 12.50
N THR A 25 -2.50 -1.63 11.79
CA THR A 25 -2.30 -2.95 11.18
C THR A 25 -1.14 -2.91 10.19
N LEU A 26 -1.10 -1.92 9.32
CA LEU A 26 -0.03 -1.80 8.33
C LEU A 26 1.32 -1.64 9.01
N LEU A 27 1.41 -0.78 10.03
CA LEU A 27 2.68 -0.54 10.73
C LEU A 27 3.14 -1.79 11.48
N ASP A 28 2.20 -2.57 12.04
CA ASP A 28 2.53 -3.81 12.72
C ASP A 28 3.06 -4.88 11.77
N LEU A 29 2.73 -4.78 10.50
CA LEU A 29 3.20 -5.75 9.51
C LEU A 29 4.63 -5.47 9.03
N ASP A 30 5.23 -4.35 9.43
CA ASP A 30 6.57 -4.00 8.97
C ASP A 30 7.56 -5.12 9.24
N GLY A 31 8.25 -5.55 8.19
CA GLY A 31 9.24 -6.62 8.27
C GLY A 31 8.68 -8.04 8.18
N GLU A 32 7.36 -8.19 8.11
CA GLU A 32 6.75 -9.52 8.09
C GLU A 32 6.80 -10.13 6.71
N ILE A 33 7.02 -11.44 6.71
CA ILE A 33 7.01 -12.26 5.48
C ILE A 33 6.00 -13.38 5.70
N PHE A 34 5.07 -13.53 4.76
CA PHE A 34 4.04 -14.56 4.87
C PHE A 34 4.17 -15.54 3.71
N PRO A 35 4.51 -16.81 4.00
CA PRO A 35 4.42 -17.85 2.97
C PRO A 35 2.97 -18.05 2.57
N MET A 36 2.75 -18.19 1.27
CA MET A 36 1.44 -18.43 0.70
C MET A 36 1.46 -19.79 0.02
N GLU A 37 0.35 -20.20 -0.55
CA GLU A 37 0.31 -21.47 -1.25
C GLU A 37 1.16 -21.45 -2.51
N ASN A 38 1.58 -22.63 -2.96
CA ASN A 38 2.35 -22.84 -4.20
C ASN A 38 3.68 -22.11 -4.23
N GLY A 39 4.27 -21.86 -3.05
CA GLY A 39 5.60 -21.23 -2.96
C GLY A 39 5.59 -19.72 -3.12
N TYR A 40 4.42 -19.11 -3.26
CA TYR A 40 4.32 -17.65 -3.22
C TYR A 40 4.61 -17.14 -1.82
N TRP A 41 5.06 -15.91 -1.72
CA TRP A 41 5.25 -15.27 -0.42
C TRP A 41 5.11 -13.76 -0.57
N THR A 42 4.65 -13.14 0.52
CA THR A 42 4.49 -11.70 0.58
C THR A 42 5.45 -11.12 1.60
N LYS A 43 5.84 -9.86 1.37
CA LYS A 43 6.67 -9.12 2.30
C LYS A 43 6.09 -7.74 2.50
N PHE A 44 6.08 -7.28 3.75
CA PHE A 44 5.53 -5.98 4.13
C PHE A 44 6.61 -5.13 4.75
N GLU A 45 6.73 -3.90 4.28
CA GLU A 45 7.55 -2.88 4.90
C GLU A 45 6.71 -1.61 4.98
N ALA A 46 6.65 -1.00 6.15
CA ALA A 46 5.88 0.22 6.33
C ALA A 46 6.40 0.97 7.54
N ARG A 47 6.52 2.29 7.41
CA ARG A 47 6.92 3.13 8.53
C ARG A 47 6.37 4.54 8.34
N LYS A 48 6.20 5.23 9.45
CA LYS A 48 5.83 6.64 9.39
C LYS A 48 7.05 7.48 9.01
N VAL A 49 6.80 8.48 8.19
CA VAL A 49 7.79 9.49 7.86
C VAL A 49 7.13 10.86 8.02
N VAL A 50 7.93 11.90 8.09
CA VAL A 50 7.39 13.26 8.13
C VAL A 50 6.67 13.52 6.80
N PRO A 51 5.39 13.89 6.83
CA PRO A 51 4.68 14.19 5.59
C PRO A 51 5.38 15.29 4.79
N ASN A 52 5.41 15.12 3.49
CA ASN A 52 6.02 16.08 2.59
C ASN A 52 5.27 16.06 1.27
N GLU A 53 5.72 16.85 0.30
CA GLU A 53 5.00 16.96 -0.98
C GLU A 53 5.00 15.65 -1.76
N HIS A 54 5.98 14.78 -1.53
CA HIS A 54 6.08 13.49 -2.23
C HIS A 54 5.29 12.39 -1.53
N ILE A 55 5.23 12.45 -0.21
CA ILE A 55 4.52 11.47 0.60
C ILE A 55 3.61 12.26 1.57
N PRO A 56 2.54 12.86 1.05
CA PRO A 56 1.70 13.71 1.89
C PRO A 56 0.97 12.95 2.98
N HIS A 57 0.71 11.65 2.80
CA HIS A 57 0.08 10.84 3.82
C HIS A 57 1.05 10.38 4.92
N GLY A 58 2.36 10.58 4.74
CA GLY A 58 3.34 10.32 5.79
C GLY A 58 3.65 8.85 6.06
N ILE A 59 3.39 7.97 5.10
CA ILE A 59 3.67 6.54 5.25
C ILE A 59 4.55 6.08 4.10
N LYS A 60 5.75 5.62 4.43
CA LYS A 60 6.62 5.01 3.42
C LYS A 60 6.44 3.51 3.49
N TYR A 61 6.12 2.90 2.35
CA TYR A 61 5.75 1.48 2.34
C TYR A 61 6.26 0.75 1.11
N SER A 62 6.36 -0.56 1.26
CA SER A 62 6.63 -1.49 0.16
C SER A 62 5.95 -2.81 0.50
N LEU A 63 4.95 -3.18 -0.29
CA LEU A 63 4.22 -4.44 -0.15
C LEU A 63 4.45 -5.23 -1.41
N THR A 64 4.98 -6.45 -1.28
CA THR A 64 5.38 -7.21 -2.46
C THR A 64 4.90 -8.65 -2.39
N LEU A 65 4.64 -9.23 -3.58
CA LEU A 65 4.34 -10.64 -3.74
C LEU A 65 5.41 -11.25 -4.66
N HIS A 66 5.97 -12.37 -4.23
CA HIS A 66 7.00 -13.08 -4.97
C HIS A 66 6.54 -14.50 -5.28
N ASN A 67 6.98 -15.03 -6.41
CA ASN A 67 6.67 -16.42 -6.75
C ASN A 67 7.71 -17.37 -6.13
N SER A 68 7.54 -18.69 -6.39
CA SER A 68 8.42 -19.71 -5.83
C SER A 68 9.87 -19.60 -6.29
N ARG A 69 10.14 -18.83 -7.32
CA ARG A 69 11.49 -18.54 -7.80
C ARG A 69 12.02 -17.22 -7.30
N ASN A 70 11.35 -16.63 -6.32
CA ASN A 70 11.70 -15.36 -5.70
C ASN A 70 11.64 -14.17 -6.66
N LYS A 71 10.88 -14.29 -7.74
CA LYS A 71 10.66 -13.19 -8.65
C LYS A 71 9.48 -12.35 -8.13
N ARG A 72 9.67 -11.04 -8.03
CA ARG A 72 8.58 -10.14 -7.65
C ARG A 72 7.58 -10.04 -8.80
N ILE A 73 6.33 -10.35 -8.53
CA ILE A 73 5.26 -10.31 -9.52
C ILE A 73 4.22 -9.24 -9.24
N LEU A 74 4.22 -8.68 -8.03
CA LEU A 74 3.33 -7.60 -7.65
C LEU A 74 4.05 -6.75 -6.62
N GLY A 75 3.85 -5.44 -6.68
CA GLY A 75 4.40 -4.53 -5.67
C GLY A 75 3.59 -3.25 -5.60
N TYR A 76 3.39 -2.77 -4.39
CA TYR A 76 2.84 -1.44 -4.12
C TYR A 76 3.89 -0.71 -3.30
N ASP A 77 4.37 0.43 -3.77
CA ASP A 77 5.35 1.17 -2.99
C ASP A 77 5.36 2.65 -3.35
N ASN A 78 6.06 3.42 -2.53
CA ASN A 78 6.29 4.83 -2.78
C ASN A 78 7.73 5.22 -2.47
N ALA A 79 8.65 4.26 -2.59
CA ALA A 79 10.06 4.51 -2.29
C ALA A 79 10.74 5.40 -3.32
N HIS A 80 10.25 5.39 -4.56
CA HIS A 80 10.83 6.14 -5.66
C HIS A 80 9.74 6.86 -6.42
N GLY A 81 10.06 8.05 -6.92
CA GLY A 81 9.13 8.74 -7.78
C GLY A 81 9.15 8.18 -9.19
N ILE A 82 8.01 8.21 -9.86
CA ILE A 82 7.87 7.78 -11.24
C ILE A 82 7.47 9.00 -12.05
N LYS A 83 8.22 9.31 -13.11
CA LYS A 83 7.85 10.37 -14.02
C LYS A 83 6.67 9.91 -14.87
N ARG A 84 5.62 10.73 -14.91
CA ARG A 84 4.51 10.48 -15.79
C ARG A 84 4.89 10.84 -17.21
N LYS A 85 4.54 9.97 -18.14
CA LYS A 85 4.60 10.34 -19.56
C LYS A 85 3.56 11.39 -19.82
N GLY A 86 3.95 12.44 -20.55
CA GLY A 86 3.05 13.53 -20.89
C GLY A 86 3.70 14.44 -21.88
N ASN A 87 2.98 15.51 -22.24
CA ASN A 87 3.56 16.52 -23.10
C ASN A 87 4.57 17.37 -22.29
N LYS A 88 5.20 18.32 -22.94
CA LYS A 88 6.23 19.13 -22.30
C LYS A 88 5.74 19.90 -21.08
N TYR A 89 4.44 20.12 -20.97
CA TYR A 89 3.87 20.86 -19.83
C TYR A 89 3.66 19.98 -18.62
N THR A 90 3.56 18.67 -18.81
CA THR A 90 3.33 17.71 -17.71
C THR A 90 4.50 16.78 -17.50
N ALA A 91 5.58 16.92 -18.26
CA ALA A 91 6.70 15.99 -18.27
C ALA A 91 7.43 15.88 -16.92
N ASN A 92 7.34 16.93 -16.10
CA ASN A 92 8.04 16.97 -14.83
C ASN A 92 7.21 16.49 -13.64
N ARG A 93 5.98 16.05 -13.89
CA ARG A 93 5.16 15.53 -12.81
C ARG A 93 5.71 14.17 -12.37
N VAL A 94 5.81 13.98 -11.05
CA VAL A 94 6.32 12.77 -10.45
C VAL A 94 5.23 12.17 -9.58
N VAL A 95 5.01 10.88 -9.72
CA VAL A 95 4.06 10.12 -8.93
C VAL A 95 4.84 9.20 -8.01
N TRP A 96 4.60 9.29 -6.69
CA TRP A 96 5.36 8.51 -5.71
C TRP A 96 4.67 7.22 -5.33
N ASP A 97 3.35 7.24 -5.10
CA ASP A 97 2.62 6.01 -4.85
C ASP A 97 2.38 5.29 -6.17
N HIS A 98 2.81 4.06 -6.26
CA HIS A 98 2.68 3.33 -7.52
C HIS A 98 2.56 1.84 -7.28
N LYS A 99 2.12 1.14 -8.32
CA LYS A 99 1.87 -0.29 -8.32
C LYS A 99 2.63 -0.92 -9.46
N HIS A 100 3.36 -1.97 -9.14
CA HIS A 100 4.07 -2.80 -10.14
C HIS A 100 3.31 -4.10 -10.32
N LYS A 101 3.08 -4.50 -11.56
CA LYS A 101 2.53 -5.80 -11.87
C LYS A 101 3.36 -6.36 -13.01
N GLN A 102 4.26 -7.29 -12.68
CA GLN A 102 5.26 -7.79 -13.60
C GLN A 102 6.05 -6.62 -14.19
N ASN A 103 5.95 -6.38 -15.51
CA ASN A 103 6.71 -5.34 -16.17
C ASN A 103 5.97 -4.01 -16.33
N THR A 104 4.79 -3.91 -15.72
CA THR A 104 3.95 -2.71 -15.82
C THR A 104 4.02 -1.91 -14.55
N ILE A 105 4.14 -0.59 -14.66
CA ILE A 105 4.13 0.32 -13.53
C ILE A 105 2.98 1.30 -13.73
N LYS A 106 2.14 1.46 -12.70
CA LYS A 106 0.99 2.36 -12.75
C LYS A 106 0.99 3.26 -11.53
N PRO A 107 0.52 4.50 -11.65
CA PRO A 107 0.25 5.30 -10.46
C PRO A 107 -0.78 4.61 -9.58
N TYR A 108 -0.65 4.76 -8.27
CA TYR A 108 -1.60 4.23 -7.32
C TYR A 108 -2.15 5.38 -6.48
N GLU A 109 -3.46 5.44 -6.33
CA GLU A 109 -4.08 6.48 -5.53
C GLU A 109 -4.20 5.97 -4.09
N PHE A 110 -3.36 6.50 -3.20
CA PHE A 110 -3.38 6.13 -1.80
C PHE A 110 -4.50 6.92 -1.09
N ASN A 111 -5.44 6.19 -0.52
CA ASN A 111 -6.54 6.80 0.25
C ASN A 111 -6.38 6.58 1.74
N SER A 112 -6.03 5.35 2.14
CA SER A 112 -5.80 5.02 3.54
C SER A 112 -4.96 3.75 3.61
N ALA A 113 -4.34 3.51 4.77
CA ALA A 113 -3.60 2.27 4.99
C ALA A 113 -4.49 1.05 4.84
N GLY A 114 -5.73 1.13 5.34
CA GLY A 114 -6.67 0.03 5.20
C GLY A 114 -7.02 -0.27 3.76
N GLN A 115 -7.24 0.77 2.96
CA GLN A 115 -7.53 0.58 1.54
C GLN A 115 -6.33 -0.01 0.81
N LEU A 116 -5.12 0.45 1.14
CA LEU A 116 -3.90 -0.10 0.58
C LEU A 116 -3.80 -1.60 0.85
N LEU A 117 -4.04 -2.02 2.09
CA LEU A 117 -4.00 -3.44 2.45
C LEU A 117 -5.06 -4.23 1.70
N GLU A 118 -6.27 -3.71 1.60
CA GLU A 118 -7.33 -4.39 0.84
C GLU A 118 -6.98 -4.54 -0.62
N ASP A 119 -6.48 -3.49 -1.24
CA ASP A 119 -6.11 -3.52 -2.64
C ASP A 119 -5.00 -4.53 -2.89
N PHE A 120 -3.99 -4.54 -2.02
CA PHE A 120 -2.87 -5.47 -2.15
C PHE A 120 -3.34 -6.92 -2.00
N TRP A 121 -4.11 -7.22 -0.96
CA TRP A 121 -4.57 -8.59 -0.73
C TRP A 121 -5.53 -9.05 -1.83
N ASN A 122 -6.37 -8.18 -2.35
CA ASN A 122 -7.24 -8.53 -3.47
C ASN A 122 -6.44 -8.93 -4.70
N ASP A 123 -5.39 -8.17 -5.00
CA ASP A 123 -4.52 -8.50 -6.12
C ASP A 123 -3.75 -9.81 -5.89
N VAL A 124 -3.24 -10.01 -4.67
CA VAL A 124 -2.53 -11.25 -4.32
C VAL A 124 -3.43 -12.45 -4.54
N ASN A 125 -4.65 -12.39 -3.99
CA ASN A 125 -5.59 -13.51 -4.11
C ASN A 125 -5.96 -13.77 -5.57
N ARG A 126 -6.15 -12.72 -6.34
CA ARG A 126 -6.49 -12.87 -7.76
C ARG A 126 -5.36 -13.54 -8.53
N ILE A 127 -4.12 -13.16 -8.25
CA ILE A 127 -2.96 -13.73 -8.93
C ILE A 127 -2.79 -15.21 -8.56
N ILE A 128 -2.89 -15.53 -7.28
CA ILE A 128 -2.73 -16.92 -6.82
C ILE A 128 -3.85 -17.79 -7.38
N ASP A 129 -5.10 -17.31 -7.34
CA ASP A 129 -6.23 -18.06 -7.87
C ASP A 129 -6.10 -18.31 -9.36
N ALA A 130 -5.63 -17.33 -10.12
CA ALA A 130 -5.44 -17.49 -11.56
C ALA A 130 -4.39 -18.56 -11.87
N ASN A 131 -3.38 -18.71 -11.04
CA ASN A 131 -2.32 -19.68 -11.25
C ASN A 131 -2.63 -21.07 -10.71
N ASN A 132 -3.74 -21.22 -10.00
CA ASN A 132 -4.21 -22.52 -9.51
C ASN A 132 -5.13 -23.24 -10.47
N ARG A 133 -5.37 -22.68 -11.64
CA ARG A 133 -6.27 -23.27 -12.64
C ARG A 133 -5.55 -24.11 -13.65
#